data_8e0d5ad94650f5583fc300f8af59c477
#
_entry.id   8e0d5ad94650f5583fc300f8af59c477
#
_cell.length_a   1.000
_cell.length_b   1.000
_cell.length_c   1.000
_cell.angle_alpha   90.00
_cell.angle_beta   90.00
_cell.angle_gamma   90.00
#
_symmetry.space_group_name_H-M   'P 1'
#
loop_
_entity.id
_entity.type
_entity.pdbx_description
1 polymer ?
#
loop_
_entity_poly.entity_id
_entity_poly.type
_entity_poly.pdbx_seq_one_letter_code
_entity_poly.pdbx_strand_id
1 'polypeptide(L)'
;MSIKLRFNIIGVKPLATSKSKSPAVKKTLVAKATSHAAVSVAETKPAEVTRPKQVVQKVVHPPAGSKVRPLKRSAPVEVAAPLAQSPKVAARKSSNPVAEQQASTPAVESKLESNLARQPPRALNSPIRIFQIYFEGWQRELLDPAFYPLDNSRGASELMEFAVFEQLQKNAATQGATLWGALSWRFGEKTGMLGNDWVKQIVDHPGYDVYFCNPHAHNEAIFHNMWLQGETSHPNFVQISKAFFVAAGLDDKEIMSVHPSSTYSSANYFVASPNFWARFIPYVRKVLVTADKKLPPAVRDVLHSKVADDKGLHGGATYVPFIVERLFGLFMRTEGKDLKGYKIALPERERELNVHLKLLREMKDVAHRTQSAWLAACWVNYRNLYLSQTNTKEWCDKYLRAITPTEVRFV
;
A
#
# COMPACT_ATOMS: atom_id res chain seq x y z
N MET A 1 29.24 -12.99 14.74
CA MET A 1 29.18 -14.25 13.99
C MET A 1 28.11 -14.09 12.92
N SER A 2 28.51 -13.73 11.68
CA SER A 2 27.56 -13.43 10.59
C SER A 2 27.24 -14.69 9.85
N ILE A 3 25.99 -15.16 9.92
CA ILE A 3 25.50 -16.30 9.15
C ILE A 3 25.07 -15.76 7.77
N LYS A 4 25.88 -16.04 6.75
CA LYS A 4 25.53 -15.84 5.35
C LYS A 4 24.65 -17.01 4.91
N LEU A 5 23.35 -16.82 4.83
CA LEU A 5 22.44 -17.75 4.17
C LEU A 5 22.61 -17.62 2.65
N ARG A 6 23.34 -18.57 2.05
CA ARG A 6 23.36 -18.78 0.59
C ARG A 6 22.19 -19.70 0.24
N PHE A 7 21.18 -19.16 -0.44
CA PHE A 7 20.16 -19.99 -1.07
C PHE A 7 20.74 -20.61 -2.35
N ASN A 8 21.04 -21.89 -2.30
CA ASN A 8 21.31 -22.70 -3.50
C ASN A 8 19.97 -22.98 -4.18
N ILE A 9 19.75 -22.36 -5.34
CA ILE A 9 18.66 -22.71 -6.23
C ILE A 9 19.00 -24.09 -6.80
N ILE A 10 18.31 -25.12 -6.32
CA ILE A 10 18.36 -26.48 -6.89
C ILE A 10 17.78 -26.38 -8.30
N GLY A 11 18.64 -26.58 -9.29
CA GLY A 11 18.29 -26.58 -10.70
C GLY A 11 17.29 -27.69 -11.00
N VAL A 12 16.10 -27.32 -11.42
CA VAL A 12 15.14 -28.22 -12.03
C VAL A 12 15.64 -28.54 -13.45
N LYS A 13 16.12 -29.78 -13.68
CA LYS A 13 16.42 -30.28 -15.02
C LYS A 13 15.13 -30.34 -15.83
N PRO A 14 15.15 -29.93 -17.12
CA PRO A 14 13.99 -30.08 -17.98
C PRO A 14 13.73 -31.56 -18.26
N LEU A 15 12.50 -32.00 -18.01
CA LEU A 15 12.02 -33.33 -18.41
C LEU A 15 11.95 -33.41 -19.94
N ALA A 16 12.52 -34.48 -20.48
CA ALA A 16 12.52 -34.82 -21.89
C ALA A 16 11.10 -34.98 -22.44
N THR A 17 10.86 -34.31 -23.59
CA THR A 17 9.63 -34.45 -24.39
C THR A 17 9.52 -35.86 -24.98
N SER A 18 8.60 -36.65 -24.51
CA SER A 18 8.16 -37.88 -25.17
C SER A 18 7.11 -37.55 -26.24
N LYS A 19 7.42 -37.85 -27.47
CA LYS A 19 6.50 -37.84 -28.61
C LYS A 19 5.45 -38.94 -28.42
N SER A 20 4.17 -38.62 -28.31
CA SER A 20 3.08 -39.54 -28.50
C SER A 20 2.20 -39.12 -29.67
N LYS A 21 2.00 -40.14 -30.55
CA LYS A 21 1.23 -40.04 -31.82
C LYS A 21 -0.25 -39.85 -31.54
N SER A 22 -0.88 -38.97 -32.31
CA SER A 22 -2.34 -38.84 -32.43
C SER A 22 -2.95 -40.04 -33.19
N PRO A 23 -4.18 -40.46 -32.90
CA PRO A 23 -5.05 -41.04 -33.88
C PRO A 23 -6.16 -40.07 -34.29
N ALA A 24 -6.37 -40.06 -35.59
CA ALA A 24 -7.42 -39.37 -36.32
C ALA A 24 -8.81 -39.92 -35.97
N VAL A 25 -9.80 -39.04 -35.75
CA VAL A 25 -11.21 -39.40 -35.80
C VAL A 25 -11.96 -38.42 -36.69
N LYS A 26 -12.80 -39.07 -37.50
CA LYS A 26 -13.55 -38.61 -38.69
C LYS A 26 -14.61 -37.57 -38.41
N LYS A 27 -14.82 -36.72 -39.45
CA LYS A 27 -15.94 -35.82 -39.66
C LYS A 27 -17.29 -36.56 -39.67
N THR A 28 -18.33 -35.92 -39.13
CA THR A 28 -19.68 -36.05 -39.62
C THR A 28 -20.38 -34.67 -39.60
N LEU A 29 -20.79 -34.26 -40.78
CA LEU A 29 -21.64 -33.10 -41.04
C LEU A 29 -23.10 -33.46 -40.69
N VAL A 30 -23.84 -32.55 -40.03
CA VAL A 30 -25.28 -32.39 -40.28
C VAL A 30 -25.59 -30.90 -40.24
N ALA A 31 -26.08 -30.44 -41.40
CA ALA A 31 -26.68 -29.14 -41.61
C ALA A 31 -28.16 -29.18 -41.22
N LYS A 32 -28.68 -28.11 -40.61
CA LYS A 32 -30.06 -27.72 -40.77
C LYS A 32 -30.21 -26.21 -40.63
N ALA A 33 -30.74 -25.63 -41.70
CA ALA A 33 -31.11 -24.24 -41.89
C ALA A 33 -32.53 -23.97 -41.37
N THR A 34 -32.78 -22.73 -40.91
CA THR A 34 -34.02 -21.93 -41.09
C THR A 34 -33.71 -20.52 -40.62
N SER A 35 -33.64 -19.52 -41.44
CA SER A 35 -34.57 -18.64 -42.17
C SER A 35 -35.15 -17.50 -41.30
N HIS A 36 -34.81 -16.28 -41.79
CA HIS A 36 -35.54 -15.00 -41.77
C HIS A 36 -35.63 -14.13 -40.51
N ALA A 37 -34.96 -12.97 -40.57
CA ALA A 37 -35.64 -11.68 -40.73
C ALA A 37 -34.61 -10.56 -40.98
N ALA A 38 -34.73 -9.90 -42.11
CA ALA A 38 -33.97 -8.72 -42.49
C ALA A 38 -34.59 -7.50 -41.81
N VAL A 39 -33.74 -6.71 -41.11
CA VAL A 39 -34.06 -5.32 -40.75
C VAL A 39 -33.03 -4.44 -41.41
N SER A 40 -33.52 -3.61 -42.33
CA SER A 40 -32.77 -2.59 -43.06
C SER A 40 -32.35 -1.48 -42.08
N VAL A 41 -31.04 -1.23 -42.00
CA VAL A 41 -30.49 -0.03 -41.32
C VAL A 41 -29.94 0.89 -42.41
N ALA A 42 -30.50 2.10 -42.47
CA ALA A 42 -30.13 3.16 -43.39
C ALA A 42 -28.67 3.61 -43.14
N GLU A 43 -27.91 3.67 -44.22
CA GLU A 43 -26.55 4.28 -44.24
C GLU A 43 -26.67 5.79 -44.04
N THR A 44 -26.10 6.27 -42.90
CA THR A 44 -25.77 7.69 -42.73
C THR A 44 -24.31 7.91 -43.05
N LYS A 45 -24.03 8.75 -44.05
CA LYS A 45 -22.69 9.18 -44.46
C LYS A 45 -21.95 9.85 -43.28
N PRO A 46 -20.65 9.60 -43.11
CA PRO A 46 -19.83 10.30 -42.10
C PRO A 46 -19.56 11.74 -42.55
N ALA A 47 -19.73 12.67 -41.63
CA ALA A 47 -19.38 14.07 -41.78
C ALA A 47 -17.84 14.24 -41.86
N GLU A 48 -17.44 15.07 -42.81
CA GLU A 48 -16.06 15.44 -43.12
C GLU A 48 -15.43 16.25 -41.96
N VAL A 49 -14.47 15.66 -41.25
CA VAL A 49 -13.72 16.32 -40.17
C VAL A 49 -12.58 17.13 -40.78
N THR A 50 -12.79 18.45 -40.85
CA THR A 50 -11.77 19.42 -41.23
C THR A 50 -10.62 19.43 -40.22
N ARG A 51 -9.41 19.07 -40.67
CA ARG A 51 -8.17 19.16 -39.91
C ARG A 51 -7.82 20.60 -39.61
N PRO A 52 -7.43 20.99 -38.37
CA PRO A 52 -6.90 22.31 -38.09
C PRO A 52 -5.50 22.47 -38.72
N LYS A 53 -5.28 23.63 -39.35
CA LYS A 53 -4.01 24.01 -39.98
C LYS A 53 -2.92 24.07 -38.91
N GLN A 54 -1.81 23.36 -39.13
CA GLN A 54 -0.59 23.49 -38.35
C GLN A 54 -0.04 24.92 -38.47
N VAL A 55 0.02 25.61 -37.35
CA VAL A 55 0.78 26.88 -37.22
C VAL A 55 2.26 26.50 -37.03
N VAL A 56 3.04 26.69 -38.09
CA VAL A 56 4.51 26.54 -38.03
C VAL A 56 5.06 27.75 -37.29
N GLN A 57 5.40 27.60 -36.02
CA GLN A 57 6.20 28.59 -35.30
C GLN A 57 7.65 28.54 -35.78
N LYS A 58 8.09 29.67 -36.39
CA LYS A 58 9.45 29.90 -36.81
C LYS A 58 10.37 29.93 -35.56
N VAL A 59 11.26 28.95 -35.47
CA VAL A 59 12.32 28.94 -34.44
C VAL A 59 13.32 30.05 -34.81
N VAL A 60 13.37 31.11 -34.00
CA VAL A 60 14.37 32.16 -34.10
C VAL A 60 15.60 31.70 -33.33
N HIS A 61 16.71 31.45 -34.05
CA HIS A 61 18.00 31.17 -33.42
C HIS A 61 18.59 32.46 -32.87
N PRO A 62 19.12 32.49 -31.62
CA PRO A 62 19.85 33.63 -31.10
C PRO A 62 21.22 33.76 -31.79
N PRO A 63 21.77 34.96 -31.95
CA PRO A 63 23.04 35.20 -32.63
C PRO A 63 24.22 34.59 -31.84
N ALA A 64 25.14 33.98 -32.56
CA ALA A 64 26.40 33.46 -32.03
C ALA A 64 27.29 34.63 -31.55
N GLY A 65 27.66 34.60 -30.26
CA GLY A 65 28.69 35.53 -29.78
C GLY A 65 28.42 36.14 -28.39
N SER A 66 28.06 35.34 -27.38
CA SER A 66 28.10 35.84 -26.02
C SER A 66 29.04 34.95 -25.17
N LYS A 67 30.18 35.54 -24.76
CA LYS A 67 31.17 34.95 -23.87
C LYS A 67 30.51 34.72 -22.50
N VAL A 68 30.25 33.46 -22.17
CA VAL A 68 29.75 33.07 -20.85
C VAL A 68 30.88 33.24 -19.83
N ARG A 69 30.69 34.16 -18.87
CA ARG A 69 31.55 34.28 -17.70
C ARG A 69 31.36 33.03 -16.81
N PRO A 70 32.45 32.44 -16.28
CA PRO A 70 32.29 31.34 -15.37
C PRO A 70 31.66 31.83 -14.06
N LEU A 71 30.53 31.21 -13.69
CA LEU A 71 29.89 31.38 -12.38
C LEU A 71 30.85 30.85 -11.29
N LYS A 72 31.20 31.75 -10.35
CA LYS A 72 31.87 31.34 -9.11
C LYS A 72 31.06 30.27 -8.42
N ARG A 73 31.71 29.14 -8.09
CA ARG A 73 31.17 28.09 -7.22
C ARG A 73 30.75 28.78 -5.90
N SER A 74 29.47 28.83 -5.64
CA SER A 74 28.93 29.13 -4.32
C SER A 74 29.28 27.92 -3.40
N ALA A 75 29.65 28.22 -2.16
CA ALA A 75 29.95 27.26 -1.12
C ALA A 75 28.81 26.25 -0.94
N PRO A 76 29.09 25.01 -0.49
CA PRO A 76 28.07 24.01 -0.24
C PRO A 76 27.07 24.56 0.79
N VAL A 77 25.79 24.54 0.43
CA VAL A 77 24.70 24.74 1.40
C VAL A 77 24.73 23.52 2.31
N GLU A 78 25.00 23.76 3.56
CA GLU A 78 24.95 22.81 4.65
C GLU A 78 23.53 22.25 4.68
N VAL A 79 23.37 21.02 4.20
CA VAL A 79 22.10 20.28 4.27
C VAL A 79 21.85 19.98 5.74
N ALA A 80 20.81 20.57 6.29
CA ALA A 80 20.36 20.38 7.66
C ALA A 80 20.42 18.89 8.03
N ALA A 81 21.10 18.61 9.13
CA ALA A 81 21.22 17.29 9.72
C ALA A 81 19.86 16.63 9.93
N PRO A 82 19.76 15.29 9.84
CA PRO A 82 18.54 14.57 10.15
C PRO A 82 18.10 14.91 11.57
N LEU A 83 16.82 15.19 11.70
CA LEU A 83 16.12 15.54 12.94
C LEU A 83 16.60 14.71 14.14
N ALA A 84 16.91 15.44 15.18
CA ALA A 84 17.43 14.99 16.44
C ALA A 84 16.76 13.73 16.97
N GLN A 85 17.60 12.81 17.41
CA GLN A 85 17.25 11.63 18.17
C GLN A 85 16.44 12.03 19.42
N SER A 86 15.28 11.44 19.59
CA SER A 86 14.53 11.47 20.84
C SER A 86 15.40 10.99 21.99
N PRO A 87 15.27 11.54 23.22
CA PRO A 87 16.13 11.20 24.33
C PRO A 87 16.05 9.71 24.66
N LYS A 88 17.20 9.07 24.82
CA LYS A 88 17.33 7.70 25.31
C LYS A 88 16.71 7.58 26.69
N VAL A 89 15.57 6.94 26.79
CA VAL A 89 15.03 6.45 28.05
C VAL A 89 15.85 5.23 28.45
N ALA A 90 16.49 5.30 29.62
CA ALA A 90 17.32 4.25 30.18
C ALA A 90 16.51 2.95 30.37
N ALA A 91 17.01 1.87 29.78
CA ALA A 91 16.47 0.54 29.97
C ALA A 91 16.58 0.08 31.43
N ARG A 92 15.46 0.03 32.12
CA ARG A 92 15.35 -0.68 33.40
C ARG A 92 15.26 -2.18 33.11
N LYS A 93 16.28 -2.93 33.46
CA LYS A 93 16.29 -4.40 33.47
C LYS A 93 15.25 -4.88 34.48
N SER A 94 14.21 -5.53 34.06
CA SER A 94 13.37 -6.36 34.90
C SER A 94 13.54 -7.81 34.46
N SER A 95 14.18 -8.57 35.31
CA SER A 95 14.31 -10.02 35.25
C SER A 95 13.08 -10.64 35.90
N ASN A 96 12.25 -11.38 35.12
CA ASN A 96 11.40 -12.43 35.69
C ASN A 96 11.22 -13.57 34.67
N PRO A 97 11.20 -14.85 35.14
CA PRO A 97 11.23 -16.02 34.28
C PRO A 97 9.88 -16.31 33.63
N VAL A 98 9.91 -16.68 32.36
CA VAL A 98 8.76 -17.10 31.59
C VAL A 98 8.39 -18.52 32.00
N ALA A 99 7.23 -18.70 32.59
CA ALA A 99 6.56 -19.98 32.72
C ALA A 99 5.74 -20.25 31.45
N GLU A 100 6.03 -21.37 30.84
CA GLU A 100 5.35 -21.91 29.68
C GLU A 100 3.91 -22.33 30.06
N GLN A 101 2.88 -21.68 29.52
CA GLN A 101 1.49 -22.13 29.60
C GLN A 101 0.85 -22.17 28.22
N GLN A 102 0.48 -23.36 27.80
CA GLN A 102 -0.32 -23.65 26.63
C GLN A 102 -1.71 -22.96 26.75
N ALA A 103 -2.08 -22.18 25.73
CA ALA A 103 -3.31 -21.39 25.72
C ALA A 103 -4.44 -22.07 24.96
N SER A 104 -5.58 -22.17 25.61
CA SER A 104 -6.88 -22.54 25.05
C SER A 104 -7.57 -21.31 24.45
N THR A 105 -8.06 -21.44 23.23
CA THR A 105 -8.49 -20.38 22.29
C THR A 105 -9.83 -19.64 22.59
N PRO A 106 -10.73 -20.01 23.50
CA PRO A 106 -12.01 -19.29 23.65
C PRO A 106 -11.99 -18.07 24.57
N ALA A 107 -10.89 -17.77 25.28
CA ALA A 107 -10.87 -16.72 26.29
C ALA A 107 -10.53 -15.31 25.77
N VAL A 108 -10.08 -15.16 24.52
CA VAL A 108 -9.60 -13.88 23.97
C VAL A 108 -10.73 -13.03 23.41
N GLU A 109 -11.77 -13.66 22.81
CA GLU A 109 -12.91 -12.93 22.24
C GLU A 109 -13.76 -12.24 23.31
N SER A 110 -13.96 -12.85 24.47
CA SER A 110 -14.77 -12.28 25.56
C SER A 110 -14.12 -11.06 26.26
N LYS A 111 -12.81 -10.86 26.13
CA LYS A 111 -12.07 -9.81 26.85
C LYS A 111 -12.08 -8.45 26.15
N LEU A 112 -12.20 -8.39 24.82
CA LEU A 112 -12.29 -7.11 24.10
C LEU A 112 -13.69 -6.52 24.24
N GLU A 113 -14.73 -7.34 24.19
CA GLU A 113 -16.12 -6.91 24.47
C GLU A 113 -16.23 -6.31 25.87
N SER A 114 -15.51 -6.88 26.86
CA SER A 114 -15.50 -6.36 28.22
C SER A 114 -14.74 -5.02 28.38
N ASN A 115 -13.76 -4.73 27.53
CA ASN A 115 -13.00 -3.49 27.61
C ASN A 115 -13.69 -2.32 26.89
N LEU A 116 -14.36 -2.57 25.78
CA LEU A 116 -15.25 -1.58 25.13
C LEU A 116 -16.48 -1.25 25.99
N ALA A 117 -17.01 -2.22 26.72
CA ALA A 117 -18.14 -2.05 27.64
C ALA A 117 -17.78 -1.26 28.93
N ARG A 118 -16.49 -1.19 29.30
CA ARG A 118 -16.02 -0.48 30.51
C ARG A 118 -15.68 1.00 30.30
N GLN A 119 -15.62 1.46 29.06
CA GLN A 119 -15.46 2.89 28.80
C GLN A 119 -16.81 3.56 28.99
N PRO A 120 -16.90 4.68 29.79
CA PRO A 120 -18.15 5.40 29.90
C PRO A 120 -18.60 5.79 28.49
N PRO A 121 -19.86 5.55 28.13
CA PRO A 121 -20.34 5.84 26.80
C PRO A 121 -20.30 7.36 26.57
N ARG A 122 -19.24 7.86 25.99
CA ARG A 122 -19.37 9.04 25.14
C ARG A 122 -20.44 8.62 24.13
N ALA A 123 -21.57 9.36 24.14
CA ALA A 123 -22.73 8.94 23.37
C ALA A 123 -22.28 8.49 21.96
N LEU A 124 -22.31 7.19 21.71
CA LEU A 124 -21.98 6.58 20.39
C LEU A 124 -23.06 6.93 19.36
N ASN A 125 -23.57 8.18 19.44
CA ASN A 125 -24.65 8.73 18.62
C ASN A 125 -24.13 9.38 17.34
N SER A 126 -22.80 9.54 17.22
CA SER A 126 -22.23 10.10 15.99
C SER A 126 -22.41 9.11 14.83
N PRO A 127 -22.85 9.57 13.65
CA PRO A 127 -22.86 8.74 12.45
C PRO A 127 -21.46 8.38 11.97
N ILE A 128 -20.43 9.16 12.34
CA ILE A 128 -19.02 8.90 12.06
C ILE A 128 -18.35 8.52 13.36
N ARG A 129 -17.81 7.28 13.44
CA ARG A 129 -17.17 6.76 14.65
C ARG A 129 -15.74 6.35 14.36
N ILE A 130 -14.79 7.10 14.89
CA ILE A 130 -13.37 6.86 14.69
C ILE A 130 -12.77 6.47 16.03
N PHE A 131 -12.21 5.28 16.09
CA PHE A 131 -11.53 4.76 17.26
C PHE A 131 -10.02 5.02 17.14
N GLN A 132 -9.36 5.29 18.27
CA GLN A 132 -7.91 5.43 18.31
C GLN A 132 -7.30 4.37 19.22
N ILE A 133 -6.53 3.47 18.62
CA ILE A 133 -5.96 2.27 19.25
C ILE A 133 -4.75 2.65 20.08
N TYR A 134 -4.68 2.19 21.33
CA TYR A 134 -3.49 2.23 22.17
C TYR A 134 -3.25 0.88 22.84
N PHE A 135 -1.99 0.62 23.20
CA PHE A 135 -1.54 -0.68 23.74
C PHE A 135 -0.99 -0.53 25.17
N GLU A 136 -0.50 0.67 25.52
CA GLU A 136 0.13 1.00 26.79
C GLU A 136 -0.52 2.24 27.40
N GLY A 137 -0.56 2.30 28.72
CA GLY A 137 -1.26 3.36 29.45
C GLY A 137 -0.78 4.78 29.09
N TRP A 138 0.51 4.97 28.89
CA TRP A 138 1.09 6.27 28.51
C TRP A 138 0.66 6.76 27.12
N GLN A 139 0.35 5.85 26.21
CA GLN A 139 -0.14 6.22 24.86
C GLN A 139 -1.52 6.87 24.91
N ARG A 140 -2.29 6.58 25.94
CA ARG A 140 -3.63 7.14 26.13
C ARG A 140 -3.63 8.66 26.23
N GLU A 141 -2.57 9.25 26.78
CA GLU A 141 -2.40 10.70 26.90
C GLU A 141 -2.11 11.39 25.56
N LEU A 142 -1.69 10.62 24.57
CA LEU A 142 -1.37 11.10 23.22
C LEU A 142 -2.54 10.97 22.24
N LEU A 143 -3.70 10.44 22.69
CA LEU A 143 -4.85 10.26 21.83
C LEU A 143 -5.52 11.59 21.51
N ASP A 144 -6.01 11.70 20.29
CA ASP A 144 -6.76 12.87 19.84
C ASP A 144 -8.17 12.87 20.48
N PRO A 145 -8.61 13.98 21.11
CA PRO A 145 -9.89 14.04 21.80
C PRO A 145 -11.12 13.92 20.86
N ALA A 146 -10.93 14.09 19.55
CA ALA A 146 -11.99 13.88 18.55
C ALA A 146 -12.30 12.40 18.31
N PHE A 147 -11.43 11.50 18.72
CA PHE A 147 -11.56 10.06 18.50
C PHE A 147 -11.97 9.32 19.78
N TYR A 148 -12.56 8.13 19.61
CA TYR A 148 -12.90 7.26 20.72
C TYR A 148 -11.68 6.44 21.14
N PRO A 149 -11.21 6.49 22.39
CA PRO A 149 -10.11 5.66 22.86
C PRO A 149 -10.47 4.17 22.74
N LEU A 150 -9.55 3.36 22.21
CA LEU A 150 -9.72 1.91 22.10
C LEU A 150 -8.51 1.21 22.73
N ASP A 151 -8.73 0.64 23.91
CA ASP A 151 -7.72 -0.15 24.62
C ASP A 151 -7.52 -1.51 23.96
N ASN A 152 -6.35 -1.70 23.36
CA ASN A 152 -5.91 -2.97 22.76
C ASN A 152 -4.71 -3.58 23.51
N SER A 153 -4.46 -3.21 24.76
CA SER A 153 -3.34 -3.69 25.57
C SER A 153 -3.34 -5.21 25.77
N ARG A 154 -4.48 -5.87 25.61
CA ARG A 154 -4.65 -7.32 25.73
C ARG A 154 -4.85 -8.02 24.40
N GLY A 155 -4.89 -7.28 23.29
CA GLY A 155 -5.11 -7.79 21.94
C GLY A 155 -3.81 -8.12 21.22
N ALA A 156 -3.10 -9.15 21.67
CA ALA A 156 -1.96 -9.66 20.91
C ALA A 156 -2.47 -10.45 19.70
N SER A 157 -2.34 -9.88 18.51
CA SER A 157 -2.64 -10.57 17.24
C SER A 157 -1.53 -10.28 16.24
N GLU A 158 -1.12 -11.31 15.50
CA GLU A 158 -0.20 -11.16 14.37
C GLU A 158 -0.76 -10.18 13.31
N LEU A 159 -2.09 -10.06 13.22
CA LEU A 159 -2.75 -9.18 12.25
C LEU A 159 -2.81 -7.70 12.67
N MET A 160 -2.31 -7.37 13.87
CA MET A 160 -2.27 -6.02 14.41
C MET A 160 -3.62 -5.27 14.26
N GLU A 161 -3.62 -4.07 13.60
CA GLU A 161 -4.81 -3.24 13.41
C GLU A 161 -5.92 -3.96 12.65
N PHE A 162 -5.59 -4.91 11.77
CA PHE A 162 -6.61 -5.64 11.04
C PHE A 162 -7.49 -6.51 11.96
N ALA A 163 -6.90 -7.12 12.99
CA ALA A 163 -7.67 -7.85 14.01
C ALA A 163 -8.64 -6.94 14.75
N VAL A 164 -8.27 -5.67 14.96
CA VAL A 164 -9.17 -4.65 15.56
C VAL A 164 -10.35 -4.35 14.63
N PHE A 165 -10.12 -4.25 13.32
CA PHE A 165 -11.22 -4.05 12.36
C PHE A 165 -12.23 -5.21 12.39
N GLU A 166 -11.75 -6.45 12.47
CA GLU A 166 -12.62 -7.63 12.56
C GLU A 166 -13.47 -7.65 13.83
N GLN A 167 -12.87 -7.23 14.94
CA GLN A 167 -13.57 -7.17 16.22
C GLN A 167 -14.60 -6.03 16.22
N LEU A 168 -14.24 -4.85 15.71
CA LEU A 168 -15.13 -3.69 15.60
C LEU A 168 -16.32 -3.97 14.68
N GLN A 169 -16.12 -4.70 13.58
CA GLN A 169 -17.22 -5.06 12.67
C GLN A 169 -18.34 -5.83 13.36
N LYS A 170 -18.01 -6.64 14.37
CA LYS A 170 -18.97 -7.43 15.15
C LYS A 170 -19.48 -6.71 16.39
N ASN A 171 -18.93 -5.55 16.72
CA ASN A 171 -19.17 -4.87 17.97
C ASN A 171 -20.36 -3.91 17.89
N ALA A 172 -21.15 -3.84 18.99
CA ALA A 172 -22.26 -2.90 19.13
C ALA A 172 -21.82 -1.42 18.97
N ALA A 173 -20.55 -1.10 19.26
CA ALA A 173 -20.01 0.26 19.12
C ALA A 173 -20.00 0.79 17.67
N THR A 174 -20.05 -0.09 16.66
CA THR A 174 -20.13 0.28 15.24
C THR A 174 -21.56 0.19 14.68
N GLN A 175 -22.50 -0.40 15.40
CA GLN A 175 -23.89 -0.54 14.94
C GLN A 175 -24.55 0.84 14.78
N GLY A 176 -25.21 1.04 13.62
CA GLY A 176 -25.85 2.32 13.27
C GLY A 176 -24.87 3.44 12.88
N ALA A 177 -23.55 3.19 12.83
CA ALA A 177 -22.63 4.13 12.24
C ALA A 177 -22.74 4.10 10.71
N THR A 178 -22.74 5.27 10.08
CA THR A 178 -22.65 5.38 8.60
C THR A 178 -21.22 5.19 8.11
N LEU A 179 -20.25 5.61 8.94
CA LEU A 179 -18.82 5.45 8.70
C LEU A 179 -18.14 5.10 10.03
N TRP A 180 -17.21 4.16 10.00
CA TRP A 180 -16.36 3.87 11.14
C TRP A 180 -14.95 3.44 10.72
N GLY A 181 -14.00 3.58 11.63
CA GLY A 181 -12.62 3.14 11.43
C GLY A 181 -11.85 3.14 12.73
N ALA A 182 -10.62 2.61 12.68
CA ALA A 182 -9.71 2.63 13.82
C ALA A 182 -8.32 3.06 13.33
N LEU A 183 -7.73 4.02 14.05
CA LEU A 183 -6.44 4.61 13.73
C LEU A 183 -5.46 4.32 14.86
N SER A 184 -4.16 4.24 14.59
CA SER A 184 -3.18 4.03 15.66
C SER A 184 -3.03 5.28 16.54
N TRP A 185 -2.53 5.13 17.77
CA TRP A 185 -2.21 6.23 18.67
C TRP A 185 -1.23 7.25 18.05
N ARG A 186 -0.42 6.83 17.08
CA ARG A 186 0.52 7.68 16.33
C ARG A 186 -0.11 8.44 15.17
N PHE A 187 -1.44 8.45 15.03
CA PHE A 187 -2.11 9.09 13.90
C PHE A 187 -1.66 10.54 13.72
N GLY A 188 -1.77 11.38 14.75
CA GLY A 188 -1.37 12.79 14.70
C GLY A 188 0.10 12.99 14.36
N GLU A 189 0.99 12.20 14.99
CA GLU A 189 2.43 12.21 14.70
C GLU A 189 2.73 11.88 13.24
N LYS A 190 2.11 10.82 12.72
CA LYS A 190 2.36 10.33 11.35
C LYS A 190 1.73 11.23 10.27
N THR A 191 0.57 11.80 10.53
CA THR A 191 -0.18 12.56 9.52
C THR A 191 0.05 14.07 9.60
N GLY A 192 0.42 14.59 10.77
CA GLY A 192 0.43 16.03 11.05
C GLY A 192 -0.98 16.64 11.08
N MET A 193 -2.04 15.82 11.18
CA MET A 193 -3.43 16.26 11.12
C MET A 193 -4.13 16.04 12.46
N LEU A 194 -4.95 17.01 12.90
CA LEU A 194 -5.82 16.87 14.05
C LEU A 194 -7.06 16.04 13.70
N GLY A 195 -7.61 15.34 14.68
CA GLY A 195 -8.80 14.51 14.50
C GLY A 195 -10.03 15.31 14.01
N ASN A 196 -10.22 16.53 14.51
CA ASN A 196 -11.32 17.40 14.03
C ASN A 196 -11.17 17.77 12.56
N ASP A 197 -9.94 18.01 12.07
CA ASP A 197 -9.70 18.31 10.65
C ASP A 197 -9.96 17.06 9.78
N TRP A 198 -9.58 15.88 10.28
CA TRP A 198 -9.89 14.63 9.62
C TRP A 198 -11.42 14.41 9.49
N VAL A 199 -12.16 14.58 10.58
CA VAL A 199 -13.64 14.49 10.57
C VAL A 199 -14.24 15.53 9.64
N LYS A 200 -13.71 16.76 9.65
CA LYS A 200 -14.15 17.82 8.76
C LYS A 200 -13.97 17.45 7.29
N GLN A 201 -12.81 16.86 6.90
CA GLN A 201 -12.58 16.38 5.53
C GLN A 201 -13.63 15.33 5.10
N ILE A 202 -14.01 14.44 6.00
CA ILE A 202 -15.06 13.44 5.71
C ILE A 202 -16.43 14.12 5.51
N VAL A 203 -16.77 15.08 6.34
CA VAL A 203 -18.05 15.81 6.28
C VAL A 203 -18.15 16.71 5.06
N ASP A 204 -17.06 17.38 4.70
CA ASP A 204 -16.98 18.28 3.54
C ASP A 204 -17.03 17.53 2.19
N HIS A 205 -16.66 16.24 2.18
CA HIS A 205 -16.63 15.42 0.99
C HIS A 205 -17.49 14.16 1.16
N PRO A 206 -18.83 14.27 1.21
CA PRO A 206 -19.71 13.14 1.45
C PRO A 206 -19.82 12.21 0.24
N GLY A 207 -20.33 10.99 0.47
CA GLY A 207 -20.70 10.06 -0.61
C GLY A 207 -19.60 9.10 -1.07
N TYR A 208 -18.54 8.93 -0.26
CA TYR A 208 -17.51 7.93 -0.49
C TYR A 208 -17.68 6.76 0.47
N ASP A 209 -17.29 5.57 0.00
CA ASP A 209 -17.34 4.33 0.78
C ASP A 209 -16.17 4.20 1.75
N VAL A 210 -15.03 4.78 1.40
CA VAL A 210 -13.82 4.78 2.23
C VAL A 210 -13.04 6.09 2.11
N TYR A 211 -12.66 6.63 3.27
CA TYR A 211 -11.75 7.77 3.42
C TYR A 211 -10.43 7.25 3.96
N PHE A 212 -9.34 7.61 3.31
CA PHE A 212 -8.01 7.14 3.68
C PHE A 212 -6.93 8.20 3.41
N CYS A 213 -5.74 8.01 3.96
CA CYS A 213 -4.60 8.85 3.65
C CYS A 213 -3.32 8.04 3.49
N ASN A 214 -2.27 8.70 3.04
CA ASN A 214 -0.91 8.18 3.06
C ASN A 214 0.01 9.11 3.87
N PRO A 215 0.47 8.70 5.05
CA PRO A 215 1.35 9.52 5.88
C PRO A 215 2.76 9.71 5.32
N HIS A 216 3.12 8.96 4.29
CA HIS A 216 4.45 8.97 3.67
C HIS A 216 4.36 9.46 2.22
N ALA A 217 4.01 10.74 2.03
CA ALA A 217 3.78 11.34 0.72
C ALA A 217 5.00 11.22 -0.23
N HIS A 218 6.24 11.27 0.29
CA HIS A 218 7.46 11.09 -0.49
C HIS A 218 7.55 9.71 -1.17
N ASN A 219 7.00 8.65 -0.53
CA ASN A 219 7.00 7.30 -1.10
C ASN A 219 6.19 7.22 -2.40
N GLU A 220 5.16 8.06 -2.54
CA GLU A 220 4.36 8.13 -3.76
C GLU A 220 5.17 8.60 -4.97
N ALA A 221 6.17 9.41 -4.74
CA ALA A 221 7.04 9.95 -5.78
C ALA A 221 8.11 8.96 -6.24
N ILE A 222 8.67 8.20 -5.29
CA ILE A 222 9.89 7.41 -5.53
C ILE A 222 9.66 5.91 -5.74
N PHE A 223 8.54 5.35 -5.29
CA PHE A 223 8.26 3.94 -5.51
C PHE A 223 7.17 3.72 -6.57
N HIS A 224 7.31 2.66 -7.37
CA HIS A 224 6.28 2.25 -8.31
C HIS A 224 4.96 1.98 -7.58
N ASN A 225 5.07 1.35 -6.42
CA ASN A 225 3.95 0.96 -5.56
C ASN A 225 4.41 0.68 -4.14
N MET A 226 3.48 0.32 -3.26
CA MET A 226 3.77 0.01 -1.86
C MET A 226 4.54 -1.32 -1.67
N TRP A 227 4.43 -2.27 -2.60
CA TRP A 227 5.14 -3.54 -2.52
C TRP A 227 6.65 -3.32 -2.65
N LEU A 228 7.05 -2.52 -3.65
CA LEU A 228 8.46 -2.14 -3.82
C LEU A 228 8.98 -1.23 -2.71
N GLN A 229 8.12 -0.38 -2.14
CA GLN A 229 8.48 0.39 -0.95
C GLN A 229 8.79 -0.55 0.23
N GLY A 230 8.03 -1.63 0.39
CA GLY A 230 8.24 -2.61 1.47
C GLY A 230 9.64 -3.20 1.50
N GLU A 231 10.30 -3.37 0.35
CA GLU A 231 11.66 -3.91 0.27
C GLU A 231 12.70 -3.06 1.01
N THR A 232 12.51 -1.74 1.05
CA THR A 232 13.43 -0.83 1.77
C THR A 232 13.21 -0.81 3.28
N SER A 233 12.08 -1.33 3.74
CA SER A 233 11.70 -1.36 5.16
C SER A 233 11.78 -2.76 5.76
N HIS A 234 11.57 -3.80 4.94
CA HIS A 234 11.49 -5.19 5.38
C HIS A 234 12.33 -6.06 4.46
N PRO A 235 13.42 -6.69 4.93
CA PRO A 235 14.32 -7.48 4.10
C PRO A 235 13.58 -8.60 3.33
N ASN A 236 13.85 -8.75 2.02
CA ASN A 236 13.25 -9.76 1.14
C ASN A 236 11.71 -9.63 0.96
N PHE A 237 11.14 -8.45 1.25
CA PHE A 237 9.69 -8.25 1.21
C PHE A 237 9.08 -8.52 -0.16
N VAL A 238 9.73 -8.08 -1.23
CA VAL A 238 9.26 -8.31 -2.61
C VAL A 238 9.23 -9.81 -2.94
N GLN A 239 10.24 -10.57 -2.54
CA GLN A 239 10.29 -12.01 -2.80
C GLN A 239 9.19 -12.76 -2.03
N ILE A 240 9.01 -12.42 -0.75
CA ILE A 240 7.95 -12.99 0.10
C ILE A 240 6.58 -12.66 -0.46
N SER A 241 6.36 -11.38 -0.85
CA SER A 241 5.11 -10.92 -1.44
C SER A 241 4.77 -11.63 -2.75
N LYS A 242 5.74 -11.87 -3.64
CA LYS A 242 5.53 -12.64 -4.87
C LYS A 242 5.10 -14.07 -4.58
N ALA A 243 5.78 -14.75 -3.67
CA ALA A 243 5.41 -16.11 -3.29
C ALA A 243 4.00 -16.15 -2.66
N PHE A 244 3.68 -15.14 -1.84
CA PHE A 244 2.36 -14.96 -1.24
C PHE A 244 1.27 -14.76 -2.31
N PHE A 245 1.50 -13.91 -3.30
CA PHE A 245 0.55 -13.65 -4.39
C PHE A 245 0.25 -14.92 -5.20
N VAL A 246 1.31 -15.64 -5.61
CA VAL A 246 1.16 -16.91 -6.34
C VAL A 246 0.36 -17.91 -5.51
N ALA A 247 0.67 -18.06 -4.22
CA ALA A 247 -0.05 -18.97 -3.32
C ALA A 247 -1.51 -18.55 -3.11
N ALA A 248 -1.78 -17.24 -3.00
CA ALA A 248 -3.13 -16.69 -2.89
C ALA A 248 -3.94 -16.78 -4.20
N GLY A 249 -3.32 -17.08 -5.33
CA GLY A 249 -3.94 -17.03 -6.65
C GLY A 249 -4.16 -15.61 -7.18
N LEU A 250 -3.34 -14.66 -6.74
CA LEU A 250 -3.31 -13.28 -7.19
C LEU A 250 -2.29 -13.11 -8.33
N ASP A 251 -2.44 -12.07 -9.15
CA ASP A 251 -1.47 -11.75 -10.20
C ASP A 251 -0.21 -11.11 -9.58
N ASP A 252 0.90 -11.82 -9.56
CA ASP A 252 2.18 -11.34 -9.02
C ASP A 252 2.83 -10.21 -9.81
N LYS A 253 2.37 -9.97 -11.05
CA LYS A 253 2.77 -8.81 -11.87
C LYS A 253 2.41 -7.49 -11.20
N GLU A 254 1.34 -7.48 -10.41
CA GLU A 254 0.91 -6.36 -9.57
C GLU A 254 2.07 -5.76 -8.76
N ILE A 255 2.93 -6.62 -8.19
CA ILE A 255 4.05 -6.22 -7.31
C ILE A 255 5.08 -5.37 -8.05
N MET A 256 5.24 -5.58 -9.36
CA MET A 256 6.24 -4.87 -10.18
C MET A 256 5.62 -3.76 -11.03
N SER A 257 4.31 -3.51 -10.92
CA SER A 257 3.59 -2.53 -11.73
C SER A 257 3.63 -1.12 -11.15
N VAL A 258 3.43 -0.12 -12.00
CA VAL A 258 3.27 1.28 -11.59
C VAL A 258 1.85 1.49 -11.10
N HIS A 259 1.70 1.98 -9.86
CA HIS A 259 0.43 2.36 -9.28
C HIS A 259 0.30 3.88 -9.19
N PRO A 260 -0.91 4.44 -9.37
CA PRO A 260 -1.13 5.86 -9.23
C PRO A 260 -1.04 6.29 -7.76
N SER A 261 -0.63 7.53 -7.53
CA SER A 261 -0.56 8.09 -6.17
C SER A 261 -1.93 8.18 -5.50
N SER A 262 -3.01 8.25 -6.28
CA SER A 262 -4.40 8.31 -5.79
C SER A 262 -4.83 7.06 -5.00
N THR A 263 -4.22 5.90 -5.25
CA THR A 263 -4.52 4.64 -4.53
C THR A 263 -3.43 4.23 -3.53
N TYR A 264 -2.41 5.07 -3.37
CA TYR A 264 -1.30 4.77 -2.48
C TYR A 264 -1.71 5.00 -1.01
N SER A 265 -1.63 3.95 -0.19
CA SER A 265 -1.87 4.00 1.25
C SER A 265 -0.92 3.01 1.94
N SER A 266 0.01 3.53 2.74
CA SER A 266 1.03 2.75 3.45
C SER A 266 0.75 2.62 4.95
N ALA A 267 -0.51 2.79 5.34
CA ALA A 267 -0.99 2.60 6.70
C ALA A 267 -2.47 2.20 6.68
N ASN A 268 -2.91 1.49 7.73
CA ASN A 268 -4.32 1.10 7.90
C ASN A 268 -5.18 2.28 8.40
N TYR A 269 -5.02 3.47 7.81
CA TYR A 269 -5.75 4.67 8.20
C TYR A 269 -7.00 4.83 7.34
N PHE A 270 -8.04 4.03 7.66
CA PHE A 270 -9.30 3.99 6.95
C PHE A 270 -10.46 4.38 7.86
N VAL A 271 -11.39 5.17 7.33
CA VAL A 271 -12.73 5.39 7.88
C VAL A 271 -13.71 5.08 6.76
N ALA A 272 -14.54 4.06 6.93
CA ALA A 272 -15.29 3.50 5.82
C ALA A 272 -16.71 3.10 6.20
N SER A 273 -17.54 2.92 5.18
CA SER A 273 -18.92 2.48 5.28
C SER A 273 -19.02 1.01 5.73
N PRO A 274 -20.13 0.60 6.35
CA PRO A 274 -20.39 -0.82 6.64
C PRO A 274 -20.28 -1.71 5.39
N ASN A 275 -20.67 -1.21 4.21
CA ASN A 275 -20.55 -1.93 2.94
C ASN A 275 -19.07 -2.21 2.57
N PHE A 276 -18.18 -1.22 2.73
CA PHE A 276 -16.75 -1.43 2.53
C PHE A 276 -16.22 -2.53 3.46
N TRP A 277 -16.50 -2.43 4.76
CA TRP A 277 -16.00 -3.39 5.75
C TRP A 277 -16.53 -4.81 5.53
N ALA A 278 -17.82 -4.94 5.16
CA ALA A 278 -18.45 -6.21 4.85
C ALA A 278 -17.80 -6.95 3.66
N ARG A 279 -17.11 -6.21 2.78
CA ARG A 279 -16.39 -6.77 1.62
C ARG A 279 -14.89 -6.89 1.86
N PHE A 280 -14.26 -5.86 2.44
CA PHE A 280 -12.81 -5.81 2.64
C PHE A 280 -12.31 -6.86 3.63
N ILE A 281 -12.97 -7.01 4.78
CA ILE A 281 -12.54 -7.97 5.81
C ILE A 281 -12.59 -9.43 5.30
N PRO A 282 -13.68 -9.91 4.69
CA PRO A 282 -13.69 -11.25 4.10
C PRO A 282 -12.69 -11.44 2.95
N TYR A 283 -12.47 -10.40 2.13
CA TYR A 283 -11.46 -10.44 1.09
C TYR A 283 -10.06 -10.70 1.67
N VAL A 284 -9.62 -9.90 2.63
CA VAL A 284 -8.31 -10.08 3.27
C VAL A 284 -8.19 -11.47 3.91
N ARG A 285 -9.22 -11.93 4.62
CA ARG A 285 -9.24 -13.27 5.22
C ARG A 285 -9.12 -14.38 4.19
N LYS A 286 -9.88 -14.30 3.10
CA LYS A 286 -9.82 -15.25 1.99
C LYS A 286 -8.42 -15.33 1.41
N VAL A 287 -7.79 -14.16 1.16
CA VAL A 287 -6.44 -14.08 0.59
C VAL A 287 -5.41 -14.71 1.54
N LEU A 288 -5.43 -14.33 2.82
CA LEU A 288 -4.52 -14.86 3.84
C LEU A 288 -4.65 -16.38 3.98
N VAL A 289 -5.87 -16.89 4.18
CA VAL A 289 -6.12 -18.35 4.35
C VAL A 289 -5.73 -19.12 3.10
N THR A 290 -5.97 -18.56 1.90
CA THR A 290 -5.62 -19.23 0.65
C THR A 290 -4.11 -19.31 0.46
N ALA A 291 -3.40 -18.21 0.77
CA ALA A 291 -1.95 -18.17 0.70
C ALA A 291 -1.33 -19.14 1.70
N ASP A 292 -1.74 -19.09 2.96
CA ASP A 292 -1.17 -19.90 4.02
C ASP A 292 -1.27 -21.42 3.74
N LYS A 293 -2.40 -21.87 3.17
CA LYS A 293 -2.60 -23.26 2.77
C LYS A 293 -1.70 -23.72 1.62
N LYS A 294 -1.27 -22.82 0.74
CA LYS A 294 -0.55 -23.14 -0.50
C LYS A 294 0.91 -22.73 -0.50
N LEU A 295 1.33 -21.90 0.45
CA LEU A 295 2.73 -21.49 0.58
C LEU A 295 3.63 -22.71 0.87
N PRO A 296 4.81 -22.81 0.24
CA PRO A 296 5.84 -23.75 0.64
C PRO A 296 6.19 -23.56 2.12
N PRO A 297 6.42 -24.62 2.90
CA PRO A 297 6.68 -24.52 4.34
C PRO A 297 7.77 -23.50 4.69
N ALA A 298 8.91 -23.53 4.01
CA ALA A 298 10.01 -22.61 4.24
C ALA A 298 9.64 -21.11 4.03
N VAL A 299 8.76 -20.82 3.07
CA VAL A 299 8.28 -19.44 2.83
C VAL A 299 7.23 -19.06 3.88
N ARG A 300 6.38 -19.98 4.28
CA ARG A 300 5.41 -19.78 5.37
C ARG A 300 6.13 -19.46 6.67
N ASP A 301 7.16 -20.24 7.03
CA ASP A 301 7.95 -20.02 8.23
C ASP A 301 8.59 -18.61 8.23
N VAL A 302 9.08 -18.13 7.07
CA VAL A 302 9.60 -16.76 6.93
C VAL A 302 8.48 -15.72 7.05
N LEU A 303 7.31 -15.96 6.44
CA LEU A 303 6.16 -15.05 6.50
C LEU A 303 5.72 -14.77 7.94
N HIS A 304 5.70 -15.80 8.78
CA HIS A 304 5.31 -15.75 10.20
C HIS A 304 6.51 -15.52 11.15
N SER A 305 7.72 -15.36 10.63
CA SER A 305 8.87 -14.99 11.44
C SER A 305 8.89 -13.48 11.71
N LYS A 306 9.50 -13.09 12.83
CA LYS A 306 9.71 -11.68 13.16
C LYS A 306 10.58 -11.01 12.10
N VAL A 307 10.14 -9.86 11.62
CA VAL A 307 10.93 -9.02 10.72
C VAL A 307 12.16 -8.53 11.46
N ALA A 308 13.32 -8.57 10.80
CA ALA A 308 14.53 -7.95 11.33
C ALA A 308 14.29 -6.44 11.49
N ASP A 309 14.38 -5.97 12.73
CA ASP A 309 14.07 -4.59 13.10
C ASP A 309 15.26 -3.96 13.83
N ASP A 310 16.28 -3.59 13.08
CA ASP A 310 17.49 -2.95 13.61
C ASP A 310 17.21 -1.58 14.27
N LYS A 311 16.03 -1.00 13.99
CA LYS A 311 15.62 0.33 14.48
C LYS A 311 14.58 0.27 15.60
N GLY A 312 14.10 -0.92 15.98
CA GLY A 312 13.05 -1.08 16.99
C GLY A 312 11.69 -0.47 16.60
N LEU A 313 11.41 -0.34 15.30
CA LEU A 313 10.23 0.35 14.80
C LEU A 313 8.99 -0.56 14.69
N HIS A 314 9.20 -1.86 14.64
CA HIS A 314 8.15 -2.83 14.28
C HIS A 314 7.69 -3.72 15.45
N GLY A 315 8.25 -3.52 16.66
CA GLY A 315 7.79 -4.20 17.88
C GLY A 315 7.78 -5.74 17.81
N GLY A 316 8.62 -6.33 16.95
CA GLY A 316 8.66 -7.78 16.74
C GLY A 316 7.53 -8.32 15.84
N ALA A 317 6.94 -7.47 15.00
CA ALA A 317 5.94 -7.86 14.00
C ALA A 317 6.50 -8.88 13.00
N THR A 318 5.63 -9.77 12.50
CA THR A 318 5.91 -10.64 11.37
C THR A 318 5.73 -9.91 10.03
N TYR A 319 5.89 -10.60 8.89
CA TYR A 319 5.63 -10.00 7.57
C TYR A 319 4.13 -9.84 7.27
N VAL A 320 3.27 -10.60 7.95
CA VAL A 320 1.82 -10.66 7.70
C VAL A 320 1.15 -9.28 7.77
N PRO A 321 1.28 -8.48 8.83
CA PRO A 321 0.63 -7.17 8.91
C PRO A 321 1.06 -6.22 7.81
N PHE A 322 2.33 -6.26 7.39
CA PHE A 322 2.82 -5.43 6.30
C PHE A 322 2.28 -5.83 4.92
N ILE A 323 1.98 -7.12 4.72
CA ILE A 323 1.25 -7.57 3.53
C ILE A 323 -0.20 -7.09 3.61
N VAL A 324 -0.87 -7.23 4.75
CA VAL A 324 -2.27 -6.82 4.95
C VAL A 324 -2.47 -5.33 4.67
N GLU A 325 -1.58 -4.46 5.16
CA GLU A 325 -1.63 -3.01 4.87
C GLU A 325 -1.67 -2.71 3.36
N ARG A 326 -1.02 -3.53 2.55
CA ARG A 326 -0.90 -3.33 1.10
C ARG A 326 -2.03 -3.94 0.28
N LEU A 327 -2.84 -4.82 0.89
CA LEU A 327 -3.99 -5.42 0.22
C LEU A 327 -5.12 -4.42 -0.06
N PHE A 328 -5.18 -3.29 0.65
CA PHE A 328 -6.18 -2.25 0.42
C PHE A 328 -6.18 -1.75 -1.03
N GLY A 329 -5.01 -1.34 -1.54
CA GLY A 329 -4.90 -0.84 -2.91
C GLY A 329 -5.30 -1.89 -3.95
N LEU A 330 -4.92 -3.16 -3.73
CA LEU A 330 -5.34 -4.27 -4.60
C LEU A 330 -6.85 -4.50 -4.53
N PHE A 331 -7.44 -4.52 -3.33
CA PHE A 331 -8.87 -4.66 -3.13
C PHE A 331 -9.65 -3.59 -3.89
N MET A 332 -9.27 -2.32 -3.76
CA MET A 332 -9.96 -1.21 -4.43
C MET A 332 -9.90 -1.28 -5.95
N ARG A 333 -8.90 -1.94 -6.53
CA ARG A 333 -8.78 -2.15 -7.97
C ARG A 333 -9.47 -3.43 -8.47
N THR A 334 -9.77 -4.36 -7.58
CA THR A 334 -10.33 -5.68 -7.93
C THR A 334 -11.74 -5.86 -7.40
N GLU A 335 -11.91 -6.49 -6.26
CA GLU A 335 -13.23 -6.80 -5.67
C GLU A 335 -13.98 -5.55 -5.17
N GLY A 336 -13.28 -4.47 -4.87
CA GLY A 336 -13.83 -3.18 -4.43
C GLY A 336 -13.91 -2.11 -5.52
N LYS A 337 -13.74 -2.44 -6.80
CA LYS A 337 -13.61 -1.47 -7.90
C LYS A 337 -14.82 -0.56 -8.12
N ASP A 338 -15.98 -0.95 -7.64
CA ASP A 338 -17.23 -0.18 -7.67
C ASP A 338 -17.39 0.74 -6.43
N LEU A 339 -16.56 0.55 -5.40
CA LEU A 339 -16.55 1.40 -4.23
C LEU A 339 -15.81 2.71 -4.50
N LYS A 340 -16.31 3.79 -3.91
CA LYS A 340 -15.72 5.13 -4.05
C LYS A 340 -14.73 5.38 -2.90
N GLY A 341 -13.46 5.60 -3.24
CA GLY A 341 -12.44 5.99 -2.28
C GLY A 341 -12.14 7.49 -2.35
N TYR A 342 -12.02 8.15 -1.20
CA TYR A 342 -11.53 9.51 -1.07
C TYR A 342 -10.20 9.52 -0.33
N LYS A 343 -9.15 9.94 -1.01
CA LYS A 343 -7.84 10.11 -0.40
C LYS A 343 -7.74 11.50 0.20
N ILE A 344 -7.71 11.57 1.53
CA ILE A 344 -7.55 12.84 2.26
C ILE A 344 -6.13 13.34 2.08
N ALA A 345 -5.98 14.57 1.62
CA ALA A 345 -4.69 15.25 1.52
C ALA A 345 -4.17 15.58 2.92
N LEU A 346 -2.86 15.44 3.12
CA LEU A 346 -2.17 15.77 4.36
C LEU A 346 -1.28 17.02 4.11
N PRO A 347 -1.76 18.25 4.41
CA PRO A 347 -1.05 19.48 4.04
C PRO A 347 0.37 19.56 4.59
N GLU A 348 0.60 19.09 5.82
CA GLU A 348 1.94 19.06 6.43
C GLU A 348 2.89 18.17 5.63
N ARG A 349 2.45 16.96 5.28
CA ARG A 349 3.25 16.01 4.50
C ARG A 349 3.50 16.50 3.07
N GLU A 350 2.54 17.21 2.48
CA GLU A 350 2.70 17.86 1.17
C GLU A 350 3.72 18.99 1.20
N ARG A 351 3.82 19.75 2.31
CA ARG A 351 4.83 20.81 2.49
C ARG A 351 6.26 20.26 2.62
N GLU A 352 6.42 19.06 3.15
CA GLU A 352 7.72 18.38 3.26
C GLU A 352 8.29 17.95 1.90
N LEU A 353 7.45 17.85 0.86
CA LEU A 353 7.92 17.51 -0.48
C LEU A 353 8.66 18.64 -1.15
N ASN A 354 9.93 18.42 -1.49
CA ASN A 354 10.68 19.34 -2.33
C ASN A 354 10.20 19.31 -3.80
N VAL A 355 10.71 20.22 -4.61
CA VAL A 355 10.31 20.37 -6.02
C VAL A 355 10.57 19.08 -6.83
N HIS A 356 11.64 18.34 -6.54
CA HIS A 356 11.97 17.11 -7.24
C HIS A 356 10.96 15.99 -6.94
N LEU A 357 10.57 15.82 -5.68
CA LEU A 357 9.56 14.85 -5.27
C LEU A 357 8.19 15.17 -5.85
N LYS A 358 7.79 16.45 -5.87
CA LYS A 358 6.53 16.88 -6.51
C LYS A 358 6.54 16.57 -8.01
N LEU A 359 7.63 16.87 -8.71
CA LEU A 359 7.79 16.58 -10.13
C LEU A 359 7.80 15.07 -10.40
N LEU A 360 8.54 14.28 -9.61
CA LEU A 360 8.59 12.82 -9.75
C LEU A 360 7.19 12.20 -9.56
N ARG A 361 6.42 12.64 -8.56
CA ARG A 361 5.05 12.15 -8.35
C ARG A 361 4.15 12.46 -9.55
N GLU A 362 4.19 13.70 -10.05
CA GLU A 362 3.42 14.12 -11.22
C GLU A 362 3.80 13.32 -12.47
N MET A 363 5.09 13.14 -12.74
CA MET A 363 5.58 12.33 -13.86
C MET A 363 5.04 10.90 -13.80
N LYS A 364 5.08 10.27 -12.62
CA LYS A 364 4.57 8.91 -12.41
C LYS A 364 3.05 8.85 -12.66
N ASP A 365 2.30 9.80 -12.11
CA ASP A 365 0.84 9.81 -12.25
C ASP A 365 0.39 10.10 -13.68
N VAL A 366 1.10 10.98 -14.40
CA VAL A 366 0.87 11.22 -15.82
C VAL A 366 1.22 9.97 -16.64
N ALA A 367 2.36 9.33 -16.37
CA ALA A 367 2.75 8.09 -17.03
C ALA A 367 1.69 7.00 -16.85
N HIS A 368 1.17 6.84 -15.62
CA HIS A 368 0.10 5.88 -15.31
C HIS A 368 -1.20 6.23 -16.05
N ARG A 369 -1.67 7.49 -15.97
CA ARG A 369 -2.91 7.92 -16.61
C ARG A 369 -2.89 7.78 -18.13
N THR A 370 -1.73 8.02 -18.74
CA THR A 370 -1.55 7.93 -20.20
C THR A 370 -1.05 6.57 -20.68
N GLN A 371 -0.76 5.64 -19.76
CA GLN A 371 -0.15 4.33 -20.04
C GLN A 371 1.16 4.45 -20.84
N SER A 372 1.90 5.55 -20.64
CA SER A 372 3.12 5.85 -21.36
C SER A 372 4.34 5.17 -20.73
N ALA A 373 4.77 4.06 -21.31
CA ALA A 373 6.01 3.37 -20.93
C ALA A 373 7.23 4.28 -21.07
N TRP A 374 7.24 5.16 -22.08
CA TRP A 374 8.31 6.13 -22.28
C TRP A 374 8.42 7.12 -21.14
N LEU A 375 7.29 7.73 -20.72
CA LEU A 375 7.28 8.67 -19.60
C LEU A 375 7.63 7.98 -18.28
N ALA A 376 7.18 6.73 -18.08
CA ALA A 376 7.58 5.93 -16.92
C ALA A 376 9.08 5.65 -16.90
N ALA A 377 9.70 5.36 -18.07
CA ALA A 377 11.14 5.20 -18.16
C ALA A 377 11.89 6.50 -17.83
N CYS A 378 11.40 7.66 -18.29
CA CYS A 378 11.94 8.96 -17.92
C CYS A 378 11.84 9.21 -16.42
N TRP A 379 10.68 8.90 -15.81
CA TRP A 379 10.48 8.98 -14.38
C TRP A 379 11.44 8.07 -13.61
N VAL A 380 11.61 6.80 -14.02
CA VAL A 380 12.55 5.86 -13.39
C VAL A 380 13.98 6.39 -13.43
N ASN A 381 14.43 6.91 -14.57
CA ASN A 381 15.78 7.45 -14.70
C ASN A 381 16.00 8.67 -13.80
N TYR A 382 15.06 9.61 -13.81
CA TYR A 382 15.15 10.80 -12.95
C TYR A 382 15.07 10.43 -11.46
N ARG A 383 14.18 9.52 -11.09
CA ARG A 383 14.09 8.98 -9.73
C ARG A 383 15.41 8.33 -9.29
N ASN A 384 16.01 7.49 -10.13
CA ASN A 384 17.28 6.82 -9.81
C ASN A 384 18.41 7.84 -9.60
N LEU A 385 18.47 8.88 -10.44
CA LEU A 385 19.40 9.98 -10.26
C LEU A 385 19.16 10.70 -8.93
N TYR A 386 17.92 11.06 -8.63
CA TYR A 386 17.55 11.71 -7.38
C TYR A 386 17.93 10.85 -6.16
N LEU A 387 17.62 9.56 -6.17
CA LEU A 387 17.95 8.65 -5.08
C LEU A 387 19.45 8.46 -4.91
N SER A 388 20.22 8.44 -5.99
CA SER A 388 21.69 8.33 -5.91
C SER A 388 22.36 9.58 -5.35
N GLN A 389 21.68 10.73 -5.40
CA GLN A 389 22.18 11.99 -4.82
C GLN A 389 21.73 12.23 -3.39
N THR A 390 20.63 11.58 -2.96
CA THR A 390 20.02 11.82 -1.65
C THR A 390 20.22 10.67 -0.65
N ASN A 391 20.73 9.52 -1.12
CA ASN A 391 21.02 8.37 -0.27
C ASN A 391 22.50 8.01 -0.31
N THR A 392 22.95 7.20 0.66
CA THR A 392 24.32 6.71 0.68
C THR A 392 24.56 5.68 -0.42
N LYS A 393 25.84 5.49 -0.78
CA LYS A 393 26.23 4.48 -1.78
C LYS A 393 25.77 3.08 -1.36
N GLU A 394 25.92 2.74 -0.08
CA GLU A 394 25.52 1.44 0.48
C GLU A 394 24.01 1.21 0.33
N TRP A 395 23.20 2.24 0.56
CA TRP A 395 21.77 2.18 0.36
C TRP A 395 21.42 1.93 -1.11
N CYS A 396 22.05 2.66 -2.02
CA CYS A 396 21.85 2.52 -3.45
C CYS A 396 22.25 1.13 -3.95
N ASP A 397 23.43 0.64 -3.57
CA ASP A 397 23.92 -0.69 -3.92
C ASP A 397 22.98 -1.80 -3.42
N LYS A 398 22.37 -1.61 -2.25
CA LYS A 398 21.46 -2.58 -1.66
C LYS A 398 20.08 -2.59 -2.27
N TYR A 399 19.48 -1.42 -2.49
CA TYR A 399 18.04 -1.32 -2.76
C TYR A 399 17.69 -0.87 -4.18
N LEU A 400 18.51 -0.02 -4.83
CA LEU A 400 18.11 0.63 -6.08
C LEU A 400 17.73 -0.36 -7.18
N ARG A 401 18.48 -1.46 -7.31
CA ARG A 401 18.17 -2.54 -8.25
C ARG A 401 16.89 -3.30 -7.85
N ALA A 402 16.71 -3.58 -6.58
CA ALA A 402 15.56 -4.35 -6.09
C ALA A 402 14.22 -3.61 -6.29
N ILE A 403 14.23 -2.27 -6.18
CA ILE A 403 13.05 -1.43 -6.35
C ILE A 403 12.87 -0.88 -7.77
N THR A 404 13.72 -1.30 -8.71
CA THR A 404 13.64 -0.85 -10.12
C THR A 404 13.29 -2.04 -11.01
N PRO A 405 12.01 -2.23 -11.36
CA PRO A 405 11.58 -3.24 -12.31
C PRO A 405 12.27 -3.06 -13.66
N THR A 406 12.59 -4.17 -14.33
CA THR A 406 13.20 -4.17 -15.67
C THR A 406 12.19 -3.88 -16.78
N GLU A 407 10.89 -4.07 -16.48
CA GLU A 407 9.80 -3.82 -17.40
C GLU A 407 8.84 -2.81 -16.80
N VAL A 408 8.34 -1.90 -17.63
CA VAL A 408 7.28 -0.98 -17.24
C VAL A 408 5.93 -1.66 -17.44
N ARG A 409 5.17 -1.76 -16.37
CA ARG A 409 3.79 -2.25 -16.35
C ARG A 409 2.91 -1.27 -15.59
N PHE A 410 1.66 -1.17 -15.97
CA PHE A 410 0.65 -0.36 -15.29
C PHE A 410 -0.50 -1.25 -14.79
N VAL A 411 -1.17 -0.84 -13.74
CA VAL A 411 -2.37 -1.48 -13.20
C VAL A 411 -3.58 -0.56 -13.29
#